data_2c1fbf5530ebe50c2efb5c4182155ecf
#
_entry.id   2c1fbf5530ebe50c2efb5c4182155ecf
#
_cell.length_a   1.000
_cell.length_b   1.000
_cell.length_c   1.000
_cell.angle_alpha   90.00
_cell.angle_beta   90.00
_cell.angle_gamma   90.00
#
_symmetry.space_group_name_H-M   'P 1'
#
loop_
_entity.id
_entity.type
_entity.pdbx_description
1 polymer ?
#
loop_
_entity_poly.entity_id
_entity_poly.type
_entity_poly.pdbx_seq_one_letter_code
_entity_poly.pdbx_strand_id
1 'polypeptide(L)'
;MTARRFWPGAADFVFLLILAVVLIGGRSTLLNDPGSFWHLRLGRDIWKSGDVTHVDSLTYSRSGIPWVDQSWLFDLALAKIVDFAGWSGAVAATALVLAWICACLTRAMIRADAKPWVALCVAMIVAEIGSIHFLVRPHIMTFAFVIWTLGACRDYHERGSASRRLTWAPIAVAVWANLHGGFLAGPLIVLSALIGHAIAGPWDDERRRRILGFSRCFALCSIAPMANPYGFDLYRHVFNLLHGSGVTALITEYQPPAFGKPETRMLECVILGLIAIPAVVARKIDRYELVHVIAWLHLALTSVRQAPLFGLAAAPAAALLAGGRSGYDEAGRDSAARFSVWPAVVSIGVVIAASAGVKLGGHDRAAWPFAGLAKLDAAAVGERLFHEQDWGGMIESECKPARKAWIDDRFELFGKAFILDYVGVLEGGPTWDDVSARERFDLVWIKPSRPLARRLKRDRSWRVVYEDKTSILFRRRFDPPIQQLPIPGLDRFPSLKRKRIRKPTTRELFRCVCHYSISSLI
;
A
#
# COMPACT_ATOMS: atom_id res chain seq x y z
N MET A 1 -27.22 28.93 17.96
CA MET A 1 -26.66 27.79 17.17
C MET A 1 -25.51 28.17 16.22
N THR A 2 -25.28 29.39 15.84
CA THR A 2 -24.32 29.84 14.81
C THR A 2 -22.87 29.96 15.30
N ALA A 3 -22.61 30.37 16.54
CA ALA A 3 -21.24 30.57 17.04
C ALA A 3 -20.36 29.32 17.13
N ARG A 4 -20.93 28.14 17.45
CA ARG A 4 -20.18 26.87 17.59
C ARG A 4 -19.62 26.31 16.28
N ARG A 5 -20.06 26.77 15.10
CA ARG A 5 -19.52 26.33 13.79
C ARG A 5 -18.09 26.82 13.53
N PHE A 6 -17.65 27.86 14.20
CA PHE A 6 -16.32 28.45 14.02
C PHE A 6 -15.28 27.98 15.04
N TRP A 7 -15.71 27.38 16.15
CA TRP A 7 -14.79 26.88 17.17
C TRP A 7 -14.34 25.45 16.87
N PRO A 8 -13.01 25.21 16.70
CA PRO A 8 -12.49 23.90 16.39
C PRO A 8 -12.67 22.91 17.55
N GLY A 9 -13.10 21.69 17.23
CA GLY A 9 -13.18 20.55 18.15
C GLY A 9 -11.96 19.64 18.06
N ALA A 10 -11.96 18.55 18.86
CA ALA A 10 -10.86 17.58 18.86
C ALA A 10 -10.59 16.97 17.47
N ALA A 11 -11.64 16.68 16.70
CA ALA A 11 -11.50 16.15 15.34
C ALA A 11 -10.86 17.16 14.37
N ASP A 12 -11.17 18.46 14.52
CA ASP A 12 -10.57 19.51 13.72
C ASP A 12 -9.08 19.67 14.04
N PHE A 13 -8.70 19.57 15.33
CA PHE A 13 -7.29 19.60 15.74
C PHE A 13 -6.52 18.40 15.16
N VAL A 14 -7.10 17.19 15.20
CA VAL A 14 -6.48 16.02 14.59
C VAL A 14 -6.30 16.21 13.09
N PHE A 15 -7.33 16.73 12.39
CA PHE A 15 -7.23 17.06 10.97
C PHE A 15 -6.05 17.99 10.68
N LEU A 16 -5.99 19.13 11.38
CA LEU A 16 -4.95 20.14 11.17
C LEU A 16 -3.55 19.61 11.52
N LEU A 17 -3.44 18.85 12.60
CA LEU A 17 -2.18 18.29 13.06
C LEU A 17 -1.63 17.25 12.07
N ILE A 18 -2.45 16.28 11.65
CA ILE A 18 -2.04 15.27 10.67
C ILE A 18 -1.68 15.93 9.33
N LEU A 19 -2.49 16.88 8.86
CA LEU A 19 -2.20 17.61 7.63
C LEU A 19 -0.85 18.35 7.72
N ALA A 20 -0.59 19.02 8.84
CA ALA A 20 0.67 19.73 9.07
C ALA A 20 1.86 18.77 9.14
N VAL A 21 1.76 17.68 9.92
CA VAL A 21 2.82 16.66 10.03
C VAL A 21 3.15 16.08 8.66
N VAL A 22 2.14 15.71 7.88
CA VAL A 22 2.35 15.10 6.57
C VAL A 22 2.92 16.09 5.56
N LEU A 23 2.43 17.34 5.49
CA LEU A 23 2.91 18.32 4.53
C LEU A 23 4.25 18.96 4.90
N ILE A 24 4.60 19.03 6.20
CA ILE A 24 5.86 19.62 6.66
C ILE A 24 6.95 18.55 6.77
N GLY A 25 6.67 17.45 7.46
CA GLY A 25 7.63 16.38 7.76
C GLY A 25 7.62 15.22 6.78
N GLY A 26 6.44 14.84 6.29
CA GLY A 26 6.25 13.61 5.50
C GLY A 26 6.16 13.79 3.98
N ARG A 27 6.26 15.02 3.47
CA ARG A 27 6.00 15.32 2.04
C ARG A 27 6.89 14.59 1.03
N SER A 28 8.12 14.23 1.41
CA SER A 28 9.03 13.45 0.56
C SER A 28 8.80 11.95 0.72
N THR A 29 8.42 11.51 1.92
CA THR A 29 8.19 10.09 2.22
C THR A 29 6.94 9.54 1.54
N LEU A 30 5.90 10.36 1.33
CA LEU A 30 4.68 9.96 0.62
C LEU A 30 4.94 9.46 -0.81
N LEU A 31 6.01 9.95 -1.46
CA LEU A 31 6.41 9.57 -2.81
C LEU A 31 7.65 8.65 -2.84
N ASN A 32 8.05 8.15 -1.68
CA ASN A 32 9.17 7.20 -1.59
C ASN A 32 8.70 5.76 -1.86
N ASP A 33 7.87 5.61 -2.90
CA ASP A 33 7.21 4.37 -3.28
C ASP A 33 7.32 4.12 -4.79
N PRO A 34 7.86 2.95 -5.20
CA PRO A 34 7.98 2.58 -6.61
C PRO A 34 6.64 2.50 -7.35
N GLY A 35 5.59 2.07 -6.64
CA GLY A 35 4.29 1.80 -7.23
C GLY A 35 3.58 3.03 -7.75
N SER A 36 3.78 4.21 -7.14
CA SER A 36 3.10 5.44 -7.57
C SER A 36 3.36 5.79 -9.05
N PHE A 37 4.51 5.40 -9.60
CA PHE A 37 4.86 5.66 -11.00
C PHE A 37 4.08 4.79 -11.98
N TRP A 38 3.99 3.47 -11.76
CA TRP A 38 3.25 2.62 -12.69
C TRP A 38 1.73 2.82 -12.56
N HIS A 39 1.22 3.16 -11.35
CA HIS A 39 -0.16 3.61 -11.17
C HIS A 39 -0.45 4.85 -12.03
N LEU A 40 0.45 5.85 -12.02
CA LEU A 40 0.33 7.02 -12.88
C LEU A 40 0.32 6.64 -14.37
N ARG A 41 1.20 5.72 -14.78
CA ARG A 41 1.29 5.28 -16.17
C ARG A 41 0.01 4.58 -16.62
N LEU A 42 -0.47 3.61 -15.85
CA LEU A 42 -1.72 2.90 -16.16
C LEU A 42 -2.92 3.84 -16.22
N GLY A 43 -3.03 4.77 -15.26
CA GLY A 43 -4.11 5.76 -15.27
C GLY A 43 -4.11 6.62 -16.53
N ARG A 44 -2.94 7.02 -17.04
CA ARG A 44 -2.80 7.73 -18.33
C ARG A 44 -3.17 6.85 -19.52
N ASP A 45 -2.76 5.58 -19.49
CA ASP A 45 -3.08 4.62 -20.55
C ASP A 45 -4.60 4.34 -20.59
N ILE A 46 -5.25 4.12 -19.44
CA ILE A 46 -6.71 3.98 -19.32
C ILE A 46 -7.43 5.24 -19.85
N TRP A 47 -6.97 6.42 -19.46
CA TRP A 47 -7.58 7.66 -19.95
C TRP A 47 -7.47 7.80 -21.46
N LYS A 48 -6.34 7.41 -22.05
CA LYS A 48 -6.09 7.51 -23.49
C LYS A 48 -6.85 6.48 -24.29
N SER A 49 -6.95 5.24 -23.79
CA SER A 49 -7.62 4.13 -24.49
C SER A 49 -9.13 4.11 -24.28
N GLY A 50 -9.60 4.63 -23.13
CA GLY A 50 -10.98 4.48 -22.67
C GLY A 50 -11.30 3.09 -22.11
N ASP A 51 -10.30 2.22 -21.92
CA ASP A 51 -10.45 0.84 -21.50
C ASP A 51 -9.42 0.45 -20.44
N VAL A 52 -9.77 -0.52 -19.57
CA VAL A 52 -8.87 -1.05 -18.56
C VAL A 52 -8.02 -2.18 -19.14
N THR A 53 -6.79 -2.34 -18.65
CA THR A 53 -5.91 -3.39 -19.13
C THR A 53 -6.30 -4.76 -18.55
N HIS A 54 -6.26 -5.81 -19.36
CA HIS A 54 -6.44 -7.21 -18.95
C HIS A 54 -5.16 -8.03 -19.05
N VAL A 55 -4.09 -7.41 -19.54
CA VAL A 55 -2.79 -8.04 -19.72
C VAL A 55 -1.68 -7.05 -19.33
N ASP A 56 -0.51 -7.56 -18.95
CA ASP A 56 0.64 -6.68 -18.72
C ASP A 56 1.10 -6.01 -20.02
N SER A 57 1.14 -4.67 -19.99
CA SER A 57 1.61 -3.81 -21.08
C SER A 57 2.92 -3.07 -20.74
N LEU A 58 3.29 -3.04 -19.44
CA LEU A 58 4.36 -2.19 -18.93
C LEU A 58 5.72 -2.85 -18.96
N THR A 59 5.79 -4.19 -18.80
CA THR A 59 7.07 -4.90 -18.82
C THR A 59 7.28 -5.68 -20.11
N TYR A 60 8.54 -5.90 -20.47
CA TYR A 60 8.85 -6.76 -21.61
C TYR A 60 9.03 -8.24 -21.21
N SER A 61 9.37 -8.53 -19.94
CA SER A 61 9.53 -9.90 -19.43
C SER A 61 8.20 -10.63 -19.23
N ARG A 62 7.08 -9.88 -19.06
CA ARG A 62 5.73 -10.40 -18.81
C ARG A 62 4.69 -9.85 -19.80
N SER A 63 5.13 -9.20 -20.87
CA SER A 63 4.25 -8.59 -21.86
C SER A 63 3.19 -9.57 -22.38
N GLY A 64 1.91 -9.16 -22.29
CA GLY A 64 0.79 -9.96 -22.75
C GLY A 64 0.29 -11.04 -21.77
N ILE A 65 0.94 -11.22 -20.61
CA ILE A 65 0.44 -12.13 -19.59
C ILE A 65 -0.84 -11.55 -18.96
N PRO A 66 -1.89 -12.36 -18.75
CA PRO A 66 -3.11 -11.92 -18.08
C PRO A 66 -2.82 -11.31 -16.73
N TRP A 67 -3.33 -10.10 -16.49
CA TRP A 67 -3.17 -9.35 -15.26
C TRP A 67 -4.42 -8.53 -14.94
N VAL A 68 -4.70 -8.33 -13.65
CA VAL A 68 -5.86 -7.59 -13.14
C VAL A 68 -5.36 -6.33 -12.45
N ASP A 69 -5.70 -5.18 -12.99
CA ASP A 69 -5.51 -3.90 -12.31
C ASP A 69 -6.63 -3.67 -11.29
N GLN A 70 -6.41 -4.13 -10.08
CA GLN A 70 -7.39 -4.04 -8.98
C GLN A 70 -7.61 -2.62 -8.46
N SER A 71 -6.88 -1.63 -8.99
CA SER A 71 -6.91 -0.22 -8.56
C SER A 71 -7.15 0.77 -9.70
N TRP A 72 -7.64 0.30 -10.83
CA TRP A 72 -7.80 1.07 -12.07
C TRP A 72 -8.46 2.45 -11.88
N LEU A 73 -9.45 2.54 -10.97
CA LEU A 73 -10.14 3.82 -10.72
C LEU A 73 -9.27 4.79 -9.90
N PHE A 74 -8.43 4.27 -8.98
CA PHE A 74 -7.42 5.08 -8.30
C PHE A 74 -6.35 5.55 -9.27
N ASP A 75 -5.90 4.70 -10.17
CA ASP A 75 -4.87 5.01 -11.17
C ASP A 75 -5.33 6.12 -12.09
N LEU A 76 -6.58 6.04 -12.56
CA LEU A 76 -7.21 7.07 -13.35
C LEU A 76 -7.30 8.41 -12.59
N ALA A 77 -7.71 8.37 -11.32
CA ALA A 77 -7.79 9.57 -10.47
C ALA A 77 -6.40 10.18 -10.24
N LEU A 78 -5.39 9.34 -9.93
CA LEU A 78 -4.00 9.77 -9.74
C LEU A 78 -3.46 10.45 -11.00
N ALA A 79 -3.68 9.84 -12.17
CA ALA A 79 -3.25 10.43 -13.44
C ALA A 79 -3.84 11.82 -13.67
N LYS A 80 -5.14 12.01 -13.40
CA LYS A 80 -5.79 13.32 -13.53
C LYS A 80 -5.26 14.35 -12.54
N ILE A 81 -5.02 13.94 -11.30
CA ILE A 81 -4.47 14.84 -10.27
C ILE A 81 -3.05 15.27 -10.66
N VAL A 82 -2.21 14.31 -11.09
CA VAL A 82 -0.82 14.62 -11.47
C VAL A 82 -0.76 15.43 -12.76
N ASP A 83 -1.60 15.16 -13.76
CA ASP A 83 -1.65 15.94 -15.00
C ASP A 83 -2.14 17.37 -14.76
N PHE A 84 -3.01 17.59 -13.76
CA PHE A 84 -3.55 18.92 -13.42
C PHE A 84 -2.63 19.72 -12.48
N ALA A 85 -2.10 19.11 -11.41
CA ALA A 85 -1.38 19.81 -10.33
C ALA A 85 0.00 19.19 -10.01
N GLY A 86 0.52 18.34 -10.90
CA GLY A 86 1.80 17.67 -10.72
C GLY A 86 1.80 16.71 -9.50
N TRP A 87 2.96 16.23 -9.14
CA TRP A 87 3.15 15.41 -7.93
C TRP A 87 2.79 16.15 -6.63
N SER A 88 2.86 17.49 -6.63
CA SER A 88 2.36 18.28 -5.50
C SER A 88 0.86 18.11 -5.27
N GLY A 89 0.08 17.95 -6.36
CA GLY A 89 -1.34 17.63 -6.29
C GLY A 89 -1.60 16.26 -5.67
N ALA A 90 -0.82 15.24 -6.05
CA ALA A 90 -0.93 13.90 -5.49
C ALA A 90 -0.58 13.87 -3.99
N VAL A 91 0.49 14.56 -3.58
CA VAL A 91 0.87 14.75 -2.17
C VAL A 91 -0.23 15.45 -1.39
N ALA A 92 -0.77 16.56 -1.92
CA ALA A 92 -1.86 17.31 -1.28
C ALA A 92 -3.13 16.46 -1.11
N ALA A 93 -3.54 15.73 -2.15
CA ALA A 93 -4.71 14.86 -2.10
C ALA A 93 -4.53 13.75 -1.06
N THR A 94 -3.38 13.08 -1.05
CA THR A 94 -3.06 12.04 -0.07
C THR A 94 -3.04 12.59 1.36
N ALA A 95 -2.38 13.73 1.60
CA ALA A 95 -2.33 14.37 2.91
C ALA A 95 -3.72 14.75 3.42
N LEU A 96 -4.58 15.28 2.54
CA LEU A 96 -5.97 15.60 2.87
C LEU A 96 -6.77 14.34 3.22
N VAL A 97 -6.65 13.26 2.43
CA VAL A 97 -7.35 12.00 2.70
C VAL A 97 -6.92 11.44 4.06
N LEU A 98 -5.61 11.39 4.36
CA LEU A 98 -5.10 10.92 5.64
C LEU A 98 -5.59 11.77 6.82
N ALA A 99 -5.58 13.10 6.68
CA ALA A 99 -6.08 14.02 7.70
C ALA A 99 -7.59 13.80 7.95
N TRP A 100 -8.39 13.65 6.90
CA TRP A 100 -9.83 13.34 7.01
C TRP A 100 -10.09 11.97 7.64
N ILE A 101 -9.31 10.93 7.32
CA ILE A 101 -9.38 9.60 7.93
C ILE A 101 -9.21 9.70 9.44
N CYS A 102 -8.13 10.34 9.92
CA CYS A 102 -7.84 10.47 11.34
C CYS A 102 -8.88 11.34 12.07
N ALA A 103 -9.37 12.39 11.43
CA ALA A 103 -10.44 13.22 11.98
C ALA A 103 -11.78 12.46 12.07
N CYS A 104 -12.12 11.66 11.04
CA CYS A 104 -13.31 10.81 11.07
C CYS A 104 -13.21 9.71 12.14
N LEU A 105 -12.02 9.14 12.36
CA LEU A 105 -11.76 8.20 13.45
C LEU A 105 -11.99 8.85 14.81
N THR A 106 -11.46 10.06 15.02
CA THR A 106 -11.68 10.85 16.25
C THR A 106 -13.18 11.07 16.50
N ARG A 107 -13.93 11.46 15.46
CA ARG A 107 -15.39 11.60 15.54
C ARG A 107 -16.09 10.29 15.91
N ALA A 108 -15.67 9.19 15.29
CA ALA A 108 -16.26 7.87 15.57
C ALA A 108 -16.09 7.49 17.05
N MET A 109 -14.91 7.74 17.62
CA MET A 109 -14.65 7.51 19.04
C MET A 109 -15.48 8.41 19.95
N ILE A 110 -15.62 9.70 19.66
CA ILE A 110 -16.44 10.63 20.44
C ILE A 110 -17.92 10.21 20.39
N ARG A 111 -18.43 9.78 19.23
CA ARG A 111 -19.80 9.23 19.10
C ARG A 111 -19.98 7.94 19.87
N ALA A 112 -18.92 7.14 19.97
CA ALA A 112 -18.86 5.95 20.82
C ALA A 112 -18.76 6.26 22.33
N ASP A 113 -18.96 7.53 22.72
CA ASP A 113 -18.92 8.04 24.09
C ASP A 113 -17.52 8.17 24.71
N ALA A 114 -16.45 8.19 23.89
CA ALA A 114 -15.11 8.49 24.39
C ALA A 114 -14.94 10.00 24.69
N LYS A 115 -14.13 10.33 25.68
CA LYS A 115 -13.75 11.71 25.98
C LYS A 115 -12.98 12.31 24.80
N PRO A 116 -13.26 13.55 24.34
CA PRO A 116 -12.63 14.13 23.15
C PRO A 116 -11.10 14.15 23.16
N TRP A 117 -10.47 14.44 24.31
CA TRP A 117 -9.02 14.46 24.42
C TRP A 117 -8.40 13.05 24.34
N VAL A 118 -9.10 12.01 24.86
CA VAL A 118 -8.66 10.61 24.73
C VAL A 118 -8.78 10.16 23.28
N ALA A 119 -9.89 10.52 22.61
CA ALA A 119 -10.08 10.23 21.19
C ALA A 119 -8.97 10.86 20.33
N LEU A 120 -8.52 12.08 20.65
CA LEU A 120 -7.39 12.73 20.01
C LEU A 120 -6.10 11.90 20.19
N CYS A 121 -5.75 11.53 21.44
CA CYS A 121 -4.55 10.76 21.73
C CYS A 121 -4.56 9.39 21.02
N VAL A 122 -5.68 8.67 21.08
CA VAL A 122 -5.82 7.37 20.41
C VAL A 122 -5.74 7.51 18.89
N ALA A 123 -6.32 8.56 18.30
CA ALA A 123 -6.20 8.81 16.87
C ALA A 123 -4.74 9.04 16.44
N MET A 124 -3.93 9.72 17.26
CA MET A 124 -2.49 9.91 17.00
C MET A 124 -1.71 8.59 17.07
N ILE A 125 -2.03 7.74 18.06
CA ILE A 125 -1.44 6.40 18.19
C ILE A 125 -1.78 5.53 16.97
N VAL A 126 -3.04 5.56 16.51
CA VAL A 126 -3.47 4.82 15.31
C VAL A 126 -2.82 5.38 14.05
N ALA A 127 -2.65 6.70 13.95
CA ALA A 127 -1.93 7.33 12.86
C ALA A 127 -0.46 6.88 12.81
N GLU A 128 0.19 6.75 13.96
CA GLU A 128 1.57 6.22 14.07
C GLU A 128 1.66 4.77 13.59
N ILE A 129 0.75 3.88 14.05
CA ILE A 129 0.69 2.49 13.57
C ILE A 129 0.46 2.45 12.04
N GLY A 130 -0.31 3.38 11.50
CA GLY A 130 -0.62 3.49 10.07
C GLY A 130 0.48 4.14 9.24
N SER A 131 1.43 4.85 9.86
CA SER A 131 2.39 5.74 9.19
C SER A 131 3.28 5.02 8.16
N ILE A 132 3.61 3.75 8.39
CA ILE A 132 4.34 2.89 7.45
C ILE A 132 3.65 2.73 6.09
N HIS A 133 2.36 3.00 6.04
CA HIS A 133 1.54 2.95 4.83
C HIS A 133 1.06 4.34 4.37
N PHE A 134 1.64 5.42 4.87
CA PHE A 134 1.31 6.77 4.41
C PHE A 134 2.07 7.07 3.12
N LEU A 135 1.54 6.55 2.01
CA LEU A 135 2.13 6.64 0.67
C LEU A 135 1.07 7.09 -0.34
N VAL A 136 1.49 7.64 -1.47
CA VAL A 136 0.60 7.91 -2.63
C VAL A 136 0.27 6.58 -3.31
N ARG A 137 -0.59 5.80 -2.64
CA ARG A 137 -1.00 4.44 -3.07
C ARG A 137 -2.50 4.20 -2.84
N PRO A 138 -3.11 3.27 -3.58
CA PRO A 138 -4.54 2.96 -3.48
C PRO A 138 -4.99 2.51 -2.08
N HIS A 139 -4.11 1.90 -1.28
CA HIS A 139 -4.46 1.34 0.04
C HIS A 139 -4.96 2.38 1.06
N ILE A 140 -4.62 3.68 0.89
CA ILE A 140 -5.18 4.74 1.75
C ILE A 140 -6.70 4.83 1.64
N MET A 141 -7.27 4.49 0.48
CA MET A 141 -8.72 4.43 0.29
C MET A 141 -9.35 3.35 1.16
N THR A 142 -8.64 2.23 1.38
CA THR A 142 -9.07 1.18 2.30
C THR A 142 -9.32 1.71 3.71
N PHE A 143 -8.43 2.56 4.23
CA PHE A 143 -8.60 3.14 5.57
C PHE A 143 -9.88 3.98 5.68
N ALA A 144 -10.18 4.77 4.64
CA ALA A 144 -11.41 5.56 4.59
C ALA A 144 -12.66 4.68 4.60
N PHE A 145 -12.69 3.65 3.75
CA PHE A 145 -13.83 2.72 3.67
C PHE A 145 -13.98 1.86 4.93
N VAL A 146 -12.88 1.46 5.58
CA VAL A 146 -12.91 0.74 6.86
C VAL A 146 -13.60 1.57 7.93
N ILE A 147 -13.18 2.83 8.14
CA ILE A 147 -13.81 3.72 9.13
C ILE A 147 -15.29 3.94 8.81
N TRP A 148 -15.60 4.16 7.54
CA TRP A 148 -16.98 4.40 7.12
C TRP A 148 -17.86 3.17 7.38
N THR A 149 -17.37 1.95 7.04
CA THR A 149 -18.11 0.69 7.20
C THR A 149 -18.27 0.32 8.68
N LEU A 150 -17.20 0.45 9.50
CA LEU A 150 -17.27 0.27 10.96
C LEU A 150 -18.31 1.21 11.57
N GLY A 151 -18.31 2.49 11.17
CA GLY A 151 -19.31 3.45 11.63
C GLY A 151 -20.73 3.09 11.19
N ALA A 152 -20.93 2.60 9.96
CA ALA A 152 -22.24 2.17 9.48
C ALA A 152 -22.78 0.95 10.24
N CYS A 153 -21.90 -0.01 10.53
CA CYS A 153 -22.23 -1.19 11.33
C CYS A 153 -22.58 -0.81 12.78
N ARG A 154 -21.82 0.11 13.39
CA ARG A 154 -22.08 0.60 14.73
C ARG A 154 -23.40 1.35 14.81
N ASP A 155 -23.64 2.30 13.89
CA ASP A 155 -24.90 3.05 13.83
C ASP A 155 -26.10 2.09 13.73
N TYR A 156 -25.99 1.01 12.95
CA TYR A 156 -27.04 -0.01 12.83
C TYR A 156 -27.14 -0.89 14.08
N HIS A 157 -26.03 -1.25 14.71
CA HIS A 157 -26.01 -1.97 15.98
C HIS A 157 -26.76 -1.21 17.08
N GLU A 158 -26.58 0.11 17.16
CA GLU A 158 -27.17 0.95 18.21
C GLU A 158 -28.61 1.36 17.89
N ARG A 159 -28.92 1.74 16.63
CA ARG A 159 -30.18 2.39 16.22
C ARG A 159 -31.08 1.51 15.33
N GLY A 160 -30.62 0.35 14.90
CA GLY A 160 -31.37 -0.55 14.01
C GLY A 160 -31.78 0.11 12.70
N SER A 161 -33.03 -0.10 12.28
CA SER A 161 -33.59 0.40 11.02
C SER A 161 -33.68 1.94 10.95
N ALA A 162 -33.55 2.66 12.08
CA ALA A 162 -33.47 4.12 12.08
C ALA A 162 -32.17 4.63 11.40
N SER A 163 -31.12 3.79 11.34
CA SER A 163 -29.91 4.10 10.57
C SER A 163 -29.99 3.54 9.15
N ARG A 164 -30.05 4.42 8.16
CA ARG A 164 -30.00 4.03 6.73
C ARG A 164 -28.56 3.82 6.22
N ARG A 165 -27.54 4.06 7.03
CA ARG A 165 -26.16 4.06 6.59
C ARG A 165 -25.69 2.68 6.14
N LEU A 166 -26.11 1.61 6.84
CA LEU A 166 -25.76 0.23 6.50
C LEU A 166 -26.29 -0.18 5.11
N THR A 167 -27.43 0.36 4.66
CA THR A 167 -28.01 0.04 3.33
C THR A 167 -27.11 0.50 2.16
N TRP A 168 -26.22 1.47 2.40
CA TRP A 168 -25.25 1.96 1.43
C TRP A 168 -23.93 1.17 1.43
N ALA A 169 -23.73 0.27 2.41
CA ALA A 169 -22.48 -0.48 2.53
C ALA A 169 -22.15 -1.33 1.28
N PRO A 170 -23.09 -2.02 0.61
CA PRO A 170 -22.79 -2.75 -0.60
C PRO A 170 -22.28 -1.84 -1.74
N ILE A 171 -22.87 -0.65 -1.89
CA ILE A 171 -22.43 0.33 -2.90
C ILE A 171 -21.03 0.85 -2.56
N ALA A 172 -20.77 1.16 -1.29
CA ALA A 172 -19.45 1.58 -0.84
C ALA A 172 -18.40 0.49 -1.10
N VAL A 173 -18.72 -0.78 -0.86
CA VAL A 173 -17.82 -1.92 -1.12
C VAL A 173 -17.61 -2.12 -2.63
N ALA A 174 -18.63 -1.91 -3.48
CA ALA A 174 -18.48 -1.94 -4.93
C ALA A 174 -17.50 -0.85 -5.42
N VAL A 175 -17.64 0.39 -4.94
CA VAL A 175 -16.70 1.47 -5.25
C VAL A 175 -15.30 1.15 -4.75
N TRP A 176 -15.19 0.64 -3.53
CA TRP A 176 -13.91 0.23 -2.94
C TRP A 176 -13.18 -0.82 -3.77
N ALA A 177 -13.90 -1.83 -4.30
CA ALA A 177 -13.34 -2.89 -5.13
C ALA A 177 -12.76 -2.39 -6.47
N ASN A 178 -13.16 -1.20 -6.92
CA ASN A 178 -12.59 -0.52 -8.09
C ASN A 178 -11.41 0.41 -7.74
N LEU A 179 -11.20 0.71 -6.45
CA LEU A 179 -10.15 1.59 -5.97
C LEU A 179 -8.95 0.84 -5.36
N HIS A 180 -9.19 -0.33 -4.72
CA HIS A 180 -8.11 -1.10 -4.08
C HIS A 180 -8.55 -2.52 -3.71
N GLY A 181 -7.64 -3.48 -3.86
CA GLY A 181 -7.85 -4.90 -3.51
C GLY A 181 -8.16 -5.21 -2.04
N GLY A 182 -8.04 -4.22 -1.15
CA GLY A 182 -8.42 -4.33 0.27
C GLY A 182 -9.94 -4.39 0.54
N PHE A 183 -10.78 -4.39 -0.48
CA PHE A 183 -12.24 -4.42 -0.38
C PHE A 183 -12.80 -5.60 0.41
N LEU A 184 -12.06 -6.72 0.50
CA LEU A 184 -12.46 -7.88 1.33
C LEU A 184 -12.62 -7.54 2.81
N ALA A 185 -12.00 -6.45 3.29
CA ALA A 185 -12.24 -5.96 4.64
C ALA A 185 -13.70 -5.52 4.86
N GLY A 186 -14.41 -5.06 3.81
CA GLY A 186 -15.81 -4.66 3.89
C GLY A 186 -16.74 -5.76 4.39
N PRO A 187 -16.89 -6.89 3.67
CA PRO A 187 -17.69 -8.02 4.16
C PRO A 187 -17.16 -8.58 5.50
N LEU A 188 -15.85 -8.60 5.77
CA LEU A 188 -15.31 -9.05 7.06
C LEU A 188 -15.74 -8.14 8.23
N ILE A 189 -15.81 -6.82 8.04
CA ILE A 189 -16.35 -5.88 9.03
C ILE A 189 -17.81 -6.17 9.30
N VAL A 190 -18.62 -6.38 8.25
CA VAL A 190 -20.05 -6.68 8.41
C VAL A 190 -20.25 -8.03 9.10
N LEU A 191 -19.44 -9.04 8.78
CA LEU A 191 -19.47 -10.35 9.45
C LEU A 191 -19.09 -10.25 10.93
N SER A 192 -18.03 -9.54 11.28
CA SER A 192 -17.64 -9.32 12.67
C SER A 192 -18.70 -8.52 13.43
N ALA A 193 -19.36 -7.55 12.79
CA ALA A 193 -20.48 -6.82 13.36
C ALA A 193 -21.72 -7.72 13.59
N LEU A 194 -22.02 -8.60 12.65
CA LEU A 194 -23.08 -9.61 12.77
C LEU A 194 -22.85 -10.51 13.99
N ILE A 195 -21.63 -11.08 14.09
CA ILE A 195 -21.25 -11.95 15.22
C ILE A 195 -21.31 -11.18 16.54
N GLY A 196 -20.70 -9.99 16.59
CA GLY A 196 -20.70 -9.12 17.77
C GLY A 196 -22.12 -8.77 18.22
N HIS A 197 -22.99 -8.43 17.28
CA HIS A 197 -24.39 -8.15 17.58
C HIS A 197 -25.12 -9.41 18.09
N ALA A 198 -24.86 -10.58 17.50
CA ALA A 198 -25.50 -11.85 17.89
C ALA A 198 -25.18 -12.28 19.32
N ILE A 199 -23.99 -11.92 19.87
CA ILE A 199 -23.58 -12.31 21.23
C ILE A 199 -23.77 -11.20 22.28
N ALA A 200 -24.15 -9.98 21.88
CA ALA A 200 -24.10 -8.80 22.76
C ALA A 200 -25.28 -8.64 23.77
N GLY A 201 -26.33 -9.46 23.75
CA GLY A 201 -27.45 -9.32 24.67
C GLY A 201 -28.53 -10.42 24.51
N PRO A 202 -29.73 -10.25 25.09
CA PRO A 202 -30.78 -11.26 25.07
C PRO A 202 -31.37 -11.46 23.68
N TRP A 203 -31.93 -12.63 23.41
CA TRP A 203 -32.62 -12.95 22.17
C TRP A 203 -34.07 -12.45 22.21
N ASP A 204 -34.35 -11.43 21.40
CA ASP A 204 -35.67 -10.87 21.18
C ASP A 204 -35.95 -10.65 19.68
N ASP A 205 -37.14 -10.23 19.31
CA ASP A 205 -37.56 -10.02 17.93
C ASP A 205 -36.79 -8.86 17.26
N GLU A 206 -36.41 -7.83 18.02
CA GLU A 206 -35.65 -6.72 17.50
C GLU A 206 -34.22 -7.17 17.10
N ARG A 207 -33.58 -7.96 17.98
CA ARG A 207 -32.28 -8.54 17.67
C ARG A 207 -32.35 -9.44 16.44
N ARG A 208 -33.35 -10.32 16.35
CA ARG A 208 -33.55 -11.18 15.20
C ARG A 208 -33.66 -10.38 13.89
N ARG A 209 -34.42 -9.28 13.90
CA ARG A 209 -34.51 -8.35 12.75
C ARG A 209 -33.16 -7.74 12.39
N ARG A 210 -32.38 -7.30 13.37
CA ARG A 210 -31.05 -6.72 13.13
C ARG A 210 -30.05 -7.75 12.62
N ILE A 211 -30.06 -8.97 13.11
CA ILE A 211 -29.26 -10.09 12.59
C ILE A 211 -29.60 -10.33 11.12
N LEU A 212 -30.87 -10.37 10.75
CA LEU A 212 -31.28 -10.52 9.34
C LEU A 212 -30.80 -9.34 8.49
N GLY A 213 -30.82 -8.12 9.00
CA GLY A 213 -30.29 -6.93 8.33
C GLY A 213 -28.77 -7.02 8.09
N PHE A 214 -27.99 -7.40 9.10
CA PHE A 214 -26.55 -7.65 8.94
C PHE A 214 -26.25 -8.80 7.98
N SER A 215 -27.02 -9.91 8.05
CA SER A 215 -26.85 -11.07 7.16
C SER A 215 -27.09 -10.70 5.70
N ARG A 216 -28.16 -9.93 5.43
CA ARG A 216 -28.45 -9.40 4.07
C ARG A 216 -27.33 -8.46 3.59
N CYS A 217 -26.89 -7.55 4.46
CA CYS A 217 -25.78 -6.64 4.14
C CYS A 217 -24.48 -7.41 3.85
N PHE A 218 -24.15 -8.44 4.66
CA PHE A 218 -23.00 -9.29 4.43
C PHE A 218 -23.04 -9.98 3.06
N ALA A 219 -24.18 -10.61 2.72
CA ALA A 219 -24.36 -11.27 1.43
C ALA A 219 -24.20 -10.27 0.27
N LEU A 220 -24.82 -9.09 0.37
CA LEU A 220 -24.72 -8.05 -0.66
C LEU A 220 -23.30 -7.48 -0.77
N CYS A 221 -22.61 -7.22 0.35
CA CYS A 221 -21.21 -6.77 0.36
C CYS A 221 -20.26 -7.83 -0.21
N SER A 222 -20.59 -9.13 -0.06
CA SER A 222 -19.82 -10.22 -0.64
C SER A 222 -19.99 -10.36 -2.16
N ILE A 223 -21.08 -9.85 -2.73
CA ILE A 223 -21.35 -9.90 -4.19
C ILE A 223 -20.98 -8.57 -4.86
N ALA A 224 -21.12 -7.46 -4.16
CA ALA A 224 -20.93 -6.11 -4.69
C ALA A 224 -19.59 -5.88 -5.43
N PRO A 225 -18.45 -6.47 -5.01
CA PRO A 225 -17.18 -6.36 -5.74
C PRO A 225 -17.20 -6.90 -7.17
N MET A 226 -18.19 -7.70 -7.55
CA MET A 226 -18.37 -8.14 -8.95
C MET A 226 -18.74 -6.98 -9.90
N ALA A 227 -19.19 -5.84 -9.35
CA ALA A 227 -19.43 -4.62 -10.10
C ALA A 227 -18.09 -3.88 -10.39
N ASN A 228 -17.18 -4.56 -11.11
CA ASN A 228 -15.91 -4.06 -11.60
C ASN A 228 -15.67 -4.61 -13.02
N PRO A 229 -14.71 -4.05 -13.79
CA PRO A 229 -14.44 -4.50 -15.16
C PRO A 229 -14.00 -5.96 -15.28
N TYR A 230 -13.47 -6.57 -14.21
CA TYR A 230 -12.95 -7.95 -14.20
C TYR A 230 -13.96 -8.97 -13.66
N GLY A 231 -15.11 -8.53 -13.11
CA GLY A 231 -16.13 -9.42 -12.56
C GLY A 231 -15.56 -10.39 -11.50
N PHE A 232 -15.74 -11.69 -11.70
CA PHE A 232 -15.24 -12.72 -10.79
C PHE A 232 -13.71 -12.89 -10.80
N ASP A 233 -13.05 -12.49 -11.88
CA ASP A 233 -11.58 -12.61 -11.96
C ASP A 233 -10.86 -11.73 -10.94
N LEU A 234 -11.47 -10.64 -10.44
CA LEU A 234 -10.96 -9.88 -9.33
C LEU A 234 -10.81 -10.74 -8.04
N TYR A 235 -11.81 -11.56 -7.73
CA TYR A 235 -11.76 -12.49 -6.59
C TYR A 235 -10.68 -13.56 -6.79
N ARG A 236 -10.63 -14.12 -7.99
CA ARG A 236 -9.61 -15.12 -8.35
C ARG A 236 -8.19 -14.54 -8.22
N HIS A 237 -7.99 -13.30 -8.68
CA HIS A 237 -6.72 -12.58 -8.56
C HIS A 237 -6.30 -12.40 -7.09
N VAL A 238 -7.19 -11.87 -6.23
CA VAL A 238 -6.88 -11.66 -4.80
C VAL A 238 -6.63 -12.99 -4.09
N PHE A 239 -7.40 -14.04 -4.39
CA PHE A 239 -7.19 -15.37 -3.82
C PHE A 239 -5.82 -15.95 -4.24
N ASN A 240 -5.45 -15.84 -5.51
CA ASN A 240 -4.16 -16.30 -6.01
C ASN A 240 -3.00 -15.50 -5.41
N LEU A 241 -3.14 -14.19 -5.21
CA LEU A 241 -2.15 -13.37 -4.53
C LEU A 241 -1.89 -13.88 -3.12
N LEU A 242 -2.95 -14.15 -2.35
CA LEU A 242 -2.84 -14.55 -0.95
C LEU A 242 -2.36 -15.99 -0.76
N HIS A 243 -2.73 -16.93 -1.64
CA HIS A 243 -2.52 -18.37 -1.43
C HIS A 243 -1.71 -19.07 -2.54
N GLY A 244 -1.78 -18.57 -3.77
CA GLY A 244 -1.28 -19.32 -4.94
C GLY A 244 0.15 -18.96 -5.38
N SER A 245 0.56 -17.72 -5.26
CA SER A 245 1.81 -17.22 -5.85
C SER A 245 3.07 -17.55 -5.04
N GLY A 246 2.93 -17.81 -3.74
CA GLY A 246 4.05 -17.94 -2.79
C GLY A 246 4.92 -16.67 -2.67
N VAL A 247 4.51 -15.58 -3.31
CA VAL A 247 5.22 -14.29 -3.34
C VAL A 247 5.06 -13.56 -2.01
N THR A 248 3.90 -13.71 -1.36
CA THR A 248 3.63 -13.12 -0.03
C THR A 248 4.68 -13.51 1.01
N ALA A 249 5.30 -14.70 0.89
CA ALA A 249 6.40 -15.12 1.75
C ALA A 249 7.70 -14.32 1.55
N LEU A 250 7.85 -13.60 0.45
CA LEU A 250 9.02 -12.77 0.12
C LEU A 250 8.80 -11.28 0.46
N ILE A 251 7.56 -10.85 0.64
CA ILE A 251 7.20 -9.46 0.89
C ILE A 251 7.07 -9.24 2.39
N THR A 252 7.89 -8.34 2.94
CA THR A 252 7.96 -8.08 4.40
C THR A 252 6.62 -7.65 4.99
N GLU A 253 5.82 -6.89 4.26
CA GLU A 253 4.50 -6.41 4.71
C GLU A 253 3.49 -7.56 4.98
N TYR A 254 3.63 -8.70 4.31
CA TYR A 254 2.78 -9.87 4.53
C TYR A 254 3.28 -10.78 5.67
N GLN A 255 4.45 -10.49 6.26
CA GLN A 255 4.98 -11.27 7.38
C GLN A 255 4.35 -10.83 8.71
N PRO A 256 4.34 -11.72 9.72
CA PRO A 256 3.99 -11.36 11.09
C PRO A 256 4.83 -10.18 11.60
N PRO A 257 4.27 -9.30 12.47
CA PRO A 257 5.01 -8.20 13.05
C PRO A 257 6.22 -8.68 13.86
N ALA A 258 7.39 -8.08 13.59
CA ALA A 258 8.62 -8.34 14.33
C ALA A 258 8.74 -7.30 15.48
N PHE A 259 8.22 -7.62 16.66
CA PHE A 259 8.14 -6.69 17.81
C PHE A 259 9.50 -6.17 18.33
N GLY A 260 10.61 -6.74 17.89
CA GLY A 260 11.94 -6.19 18.15
C GLY A 260 12.28 -4.94 17.32
N LYS A 261 11.44 -4.55 16.35
CA LYS A 261 11.66 -3.41 15.46
C LYS A 261 10.89 -2.17 15.91
N PRO A 262 11.46 -0.96 15.72
CA PRO A 262 10.79 0.30 16.08
C PRO A 262 9.40 0.45 15.46
N GLU A 263 9.22 0.04 14.20
CA GLU A 263 7.99 0.20 13.40
C GLU A 263 6.78 -0.57 13.99
N THR A 264 7.03 -1.61 14.76
CA THR A 264 5.96 -2.45 15.37
C THR A 264 5.78 -2.22 16.86
N ARG A 265 6.63 -1.39 17.48
CA ARG A 265 6.61 -1.12 18.92
C ARG A 265 5.31 -0.47 19.39
N MET A 266 4.76 0.45 18.59
CA MET A 266 3.48 1.09 18.93
C MET A 266 2.32 0.09 18.88
N LEU A 267 2.33 -0.84 17.93
CA LEU A 267 1.37 -1.94 17.87
C LEU A 267 1.45 -2.82 19.13
N GLU A 268 2.67 -3.17 19.56
CA GLU A 268 2.91 -3.93 20.79
C GLU A 268 2.35 -3.20 22.01
N CYS A 269 2.64 -1.90 22.16
CA CYS A 269 2.12 -1.08 23.27
C CYS A 269 0.58 -1.05 23.30
N VAL A 270 -0.08 -0.95 22.14
CA VAL A 270 -1.55 -0.99 22.07
C VAL A 270 -2.09 -2.34 22.48
N ILE A 271 -1.49 -3.45 22.03
CA ILE A 271 -1.91 -4.80 22.43
C ILE A 271 -1.77 -4.99 23.94
N LEU A 272 -0.63 -4.62 24.52
CA LEU A 272 -0.40 -4.70 25.96
C LEU A 272 -1.38 -3.81 26.74
N GLY A 273 -1.66 -2.60 26.23
CA GLY A 273 -2.65 -1.70 26.81
C GLY A 273 -4.06 -2.27 26.81
N LEU A 274 -4.49 -2.90 25.71
CA LEU A 274 -5.80 -3.56 25.62
C LEU A 274 -5.96 -4.74 26.60
N ILE A 275 -4.87 -5.38 27.00
CA ILE A 275 -4.84 -6.46 28.00
C ILE A 275 -4.77 -5.89 29.42
N ALA A 276 -3.84 -4.97 29.69
CA ALA A 276 -3.54 -4.49 31.02
C ALA A 276 -4.58 -3.53 31.58
N ILE A 277 -5.10 -2.59 30.76
CA ILE A 277 -6.03 -1.56 31.24
C ILE A 277 -7.32 -2.17 31.83
N PRO A 278 -8.00 -3.14 31.20
CA PRO A 278 -9.18 -3.79 31.80
C PRO A 278 -8.92 -4.41 33.16
N ALA A 279 -7.73 -5.02 33.33
CA ALA A 279 -7.36 -5.67 34.58
C ALA A 279 -7.10 -4.65 35.71
N VAL A 280 -6.48 -3.50 35.38
CA VAL A 280 -6.09 -2.48 36.39
C VAL A 280 -7.26 -1.58 36.77
N VAL A 281 -8.08 -1.13 35.79
CA VAL A 281 -9.14 -0.13 36.05
C VAL A 281 -10.54 -0.74 36.08
N ALA A 282 -10.67 -2.07 36.06
CA ALA A 282 -11.95 -2.80 36.07
C ALA A 282 -12.94 -2.36 34.96
N ARG A 283 -12.44 -1.83 33.85
CA ARG A 283 -13.26 -1.45 32.69
C ARG A 283 -13.38 -2.62 31.74
N LYS A 284 -14.56 -2.81 31.15
CA LYS A 284 -14.83 -3.93 30.25
C LYS A 284 -15.02 -3.41 28.82
N ILE A 285 -14.50 -4.18 27.87
CA ILE A 285 -14.82 -4.00 26.45
C ILE A 285 -16.22 -4.56 26.22
N ASP A 286 -17.07 -3.84 25.52
CA ASP A 286 -18.36 -4.34 25.06
C ASP A 286 -18.17 -5.57 24.17
N ARG A 287 -19.09 -6.53 24.25
CA ARG A 287 -19.00 -7.78 23.47
C ARG A 287 -19.00 -7.52 21.96
N TYR A 288 -19.74 -6.51 21.51
CA TYR A 288 -19.73 -6.09 20.11
C TYR A 288 -18.35 -5.62 19.67
N GLU A 289 -17.72 -4.72 20.43
CA GLU A 289 -16.38 -4.22 20.15
C GLU A 289 -15.30 -5.31 20.28
N LEU A 290 -15.46 -6.22 21.24
CA LEU A 290 -14.51 -7.30 21.48
C LEU A 290 -14.33 -8.20 20.25
N VAL A 291 -15.42 -8.49 19.52
CA VAL A 291 -15.34 -9.29 18.30
C VAL A 291 -14.52 -8.58 17.22
N HIS A 292 -14.72 -7.28 17.05
CA HIS A 292 -13.90 -6.49 16.12
C HIS A 292 -12.42 -6.48 16.55
N VAL A 293 -12.14 -6.24 17.84
CA VAL A 293 -10.77 -6.24 18.36
C VAL A 293 -10.08 -7.59 18.11
N ILE A 294 -10.73 -8.71 18.43
CA ILE A 294 -10.16 -10.06 18.27
C ILE A 294 -9.93 -10.38 16.79
N ALA A 295 -10.93 -10.14 15.93
CA ALA A 295 -10.85 -10.45 14.52
C ALA A 295 -9.70 -9.70 13.82
N TRP A 296 -9.61 -8.39 14.06
CA TRP A 296 -8.58 -7.57 13.43
C TRP A 296 -7.21 -7.73 14.09
N LEU A 297 -7.14 -8.05 15.39
CA LEU A 297 -5.89 -8.41 16.06
C LEU A 297 -5.31 -9.68 15.45
N HIS A 298 -6.14 -10.72 15.25
CA HIS A 298 -5.69 -11.95 14.58
C HIS A 298 -5.03 -11.64 13.22
N LEU A 299 -5.69 -10.83 12.39
CA LEU A 299 -5.13 -10.46 11.08
C LEU A 299 -3.84 -9.64 11.21
N ALA A 300 -3.77 -8.70 12.16
CA ALA A 300 -2.56 -7.90 12.40
C ALA A 300 -1.37 -8.73 12.90
N LEU A 301 -1.62 -9.79 13.69
CA LEU A 301 -0.59 -10.73 14.14
C LEU A 301 -0.11 -11.67 13.03
N THR A 302 -0.91 -11.92 12.00
CA THR A 302 -0.53 -12.73 10.85
C THR A 302 0.20 -11.93 9.77
N SER A 303 -0.07 -10.62 9.67
CA SER A 303 0.54 -9.74 8.66
C SER A 303 0.61 -8.31 9.16
N VAL A 304 1.81 -7.72 9.16
CA VAL A 304 2.00 -6.31 9.59
C VAL A 304 1.20 -5.34 8.73
N ARG A 305 0.91 -5.68 7.48
CA ARG A 305 0.04 -4.92 6.57
C ARG A 305 -1.37 -4.68 7.14
N GLN A 306 -1.84 -5.55 8.06
CA GLN A 306 -3.16 -5.42 8.69
C GLN A 306 -3.13 -4.60 9.99
N ALA A 307 -1.94 -4.20 10.47
CA ALA A 307 -1.82 -3.44 11.72
C ALA A 307 -2.60 -2.11 11.70
N PRO A 308 -2.59 -1.30 10.62
CA PRO A 308 -3.42 -0.11 10.53
C PRO A 308 -4.92 -0.39 10.66
N LEU A 309 -5.40 -1.47 10.02
CA LEU A 309 -6.83 -1.85 10.08
C LEU A 309 -7.23 -2.29 11.50
N PHE A 310 -6.36 -3.01 12.20
CA PHE A 310 -6.54 -3.31 13.62
C PHE A 310 -6.61 -2.01 14.43
N GLY A 311 -5.70 -1.07 14.22
CA GLY A 311 -5.72 0.23 14.89
C GLY A 311 -7.05 0.96 14.72
N LEU A 312 -7.58 1.00 13.47
CA LEU A 312 -8.87 1.62 13.17
C LEU A 312 -10.04 0.90 13.85
N ALA A 313 -10.05 -0.45 13.84
CA ALA A 313 -11.13 -1.24 14.40
C ALA A 313 -11.12 -1.24 15.94
N ALA A 314 -9.94 -1.24 16.55
CA ALA A 314 -9.78 -1.27 18.00
C ALA A 314 -9.89 0.11 18.68
N ALA A 315 -9.80 1.21 17.89
CA ALA A 315 -9.76 2.57 18.44
C ALA A 315 -10.92 2.93 19.38
N PRO A 316 -12.21 2.61 19.06
CA PRO A 316 -13.32 2.93 19.98
C PRO A 316 -13.17 2.21 21.32
N ALA A 317 -12.83 0.91 21.30
CA ALA A 317 -12.61 0.12 22.51
C ALA A 317 -11.41 0.67 23.32
N ALA A 318 -10.29 0.96 22.65
CA ALA A 318 -9.09 1.52 23.28
C ALA A 318 -9.38 2.87 23.94
N ALA A 319 -10.13 3.76 23.29
CA ALA A 319 -10.48 5.07 23.83
C ALA A 319 -11.39 4.96 25.06
N LEU A 320 -12.39 4.07 25.04
CA LEU A 320 -13.27 3.82 26.18
C LEU A 320 -12.54 3.18 27.37
N LEU A 321 -11.60 2.27 27.10
CA LEU A 321 -10.76 1.67 28.13
C LEU A 321 -9.84 2.70 28.78
N ALA A 322 -9.12 3.50 27.98
CA ALA A 322 -8.15 4.46 28.48
C ALA A 322 -8.80 5.61 29.26
N GLY A 323 -9.86 6.21 28.72
CA GLY A 323 -10.48 7.42 29.28
C GLY A 323 -11.80 7.23 30.00
N GLY A 324 -12.47 6.09 29.83
CA GLY A 324 -13.87 5.90 30.22
C GLY A 324 -14.84 6.70 29.35
N ARG A 325 -16.10 6.64 29.72
CA ARG A 325 -17.17 7.35 29.02
C ARG A 325 -17.11 8.86 29.26
N SER A 326 -17.56 9.63 28.28
CA SER A 326 -17.59 11.10 28.37
C SER A 326 -18.64 11.58 29.35
N GLY A 327 -19.74 10.81 29.50
CA GLY A 327 -20.93 11.21 30.25
C GLY A 327 -21.83 12.19 29.51
N TYR A 328 -21.56 12.46 28.23
CA TYR A 328 -22.45 13.27 27.39
C TYR A 328 -23.71 12.49 27.02
N ASP A 329 -24.85 13.18 26.98
CA ASP A 329 -26.02 12.68 26.28
C ASP A 329 -25.77 12.59 24.74
N GLU A 330 -26.72 12.03 24.02
CA GLU A 330 -26.58 11.87 22.55
C GLU A 330 -26.35 13.20 21.84
N ALA A 331 -27.08 14.24 22.21
CA ALA A 331 -26.95 15.57 21.66
C ALA A 331 -25.58 16.21 21.96
N GLY A 332 -25.06 16.00 23.16
CA GLY A 332 -23.73 16.42 23.59
C GLY A 332 -22.62 15.73 22.81
N ARG A 333 -22.73 14.40 22.60
CA ARG A 333 -21.80 13.62 21.78
C ARG A 333 -21.80 14.07 20.32
N ASP A 334 -22.98 14.25 19.72
CA ASP A 334 -23.10 14.75 18.35
C ASP A 334 -22.56 16.17 18.21
N SER A 335 -22.75 17.01 19.22
CA SER A 335 -22.18 18.36 19.25
C SER A 335 -20.64 18.34 19.34
N ALA A 336 -20.09 17.50 20.24
CA ALA A 336 -18.63 17.33 20.41
C ALA A 336 -17.95 16.69 19.19
N ALA A 337 -18.67 15.82 18.47
CA ALA A 337 -18.21 15.14 17.27
C ALA A 337 -18.41 15.96 15.97
N ARG A 338 -19.01 17.16 16.04
CA ARG A 338 -19.27 17.97 14.85
C ARG A 338 -17.98 18.62 14.35
N PHE A 339 -17.78 18.61 13.03
CA PHE A 339 -16.72 19.40 12.41
C PHE A 339 -17.09 20.89 12.43
N SER A 340 -16.08 21.73 12.66
CA SER A 340 -16.15 23.15 12.35
C SER A 340 -16.01 23.40 10.85
N VAL A 341 -15.96 24.65 10.43
CA VAL A 341 -15.73 25.03 9.02
C VAL A 341 -14.26 24.86 8.60
N TRP A 342 -13.33 24.84 9.55
CA TRP A 342 -11.91 24.94 9.29
C TRP A 342 -11.32 23.79 8.48
N PRO A 343 -11.64 22.51 8.71
CA PRO A 343 -11.15 21.43 7.85
C PRO A 343 -11.52 21.62 6.39
N ALA A 344 -12.76 22.07 6.11
CA ALA A 344 -13.20 22.37 4.74
C ALA A 344 -12.46 23.56 4.14
N VAL A 345 -12.34 24.68 4.87
CA VAL A 345 -11.63 25.89 4.42
C VAL A 345 -10.16 25.57 4.12
N VAL A 346 -9.49 24.86 5.02
CA VAL A 346 -8.08 24.48 4.84
C VAL A 346 -7.94 23.49 3.67
N SER A 347 -8.85 22.53 3.51
CA SER A 347 -8.83 21.59 2.36
C SER A 347 -8.93 22.37 1.03
N ILE A 348 -9.86 23.32 0.94
CA ILE A 348 -10.00 24.17 -0.25
C ILE A 348 -8.71 24.99 -0.48
N GLY A 349 -8.14 25.58 0.57
CA GLY A 349 -6.88 26.33 0.47
C GLY A 349 -5.71 25.48 -0.03
N VAL A 350 -5.57 24.24 0.45
CA VAL A 350 -4.53 23.30 -0.01
C VAL A 350 -4.73 22.90 -1.48
N VAL A 351 -5.98 22.64 -1.89
CA VAL A 351 -6.30 22.33 -3.30
C VAL A 351 -5.97 23.52 -4.21
N ILE A 352 -6.37 24.74 -3.82
CA ILE A 352 -6.05 25.96 -4.58
C ILE A 352 -4.53 26.15 -4.68
N ALA A 353 -3.79 26.00 -3.56
CA ALA A 353 -2.34 26.13 -3.55
C ALA A 353 -1.65 25.12 -4.48
N ALA A 354 -2.07 23.83 -4.43
CA ALA A 354 -1.55 22.79 -5.31
C ALA A 354 -1.85 23.12 -6.80
N SER A 355 -3.08 23.57 -7.11
CA SER A 355 -3.50 23.92 -8.47
C SER A 355 -2.79 25.18 -9.00
N ALA A 356 -2.42 26.10 -8.10
CA ALA A 356 -1.63 27.30 -8.44
C ALA A 356 -0.11 27.00 -8.58
N GLY A 357 0.31 25.74 -8.52
CA GLY A 357 1.70 25.34 -8.69
C GLY A 357 2.58 25.50 -7.44
N VAL A 358 1.98 25.71 -6.26
CA VAL A 358 2.74 25.72 -5.00
C VAL A 358 3.37 24.35 -4.78
N LYS A 359 4.67 24.31 -4.54
CA LYS A 359 5.42 23.06 -4.33
C LYS A 359 5.15 22.50 -2.94
N LEU A 360 4.12 21.67 -2.82
CA LEU A 360 3.73 21.00 -1.57
C LEU A 360 4.50 19.70 -1.31
N GLY A 361 5.11 19.10 -2.35
CA GLY A 361 5.93 17.91 -2.26
C GLY A 361 6.47 17.47 -3.61
N GLY A 362 7.30 16.43 -3.61
CA GLY A 362 7.90 15.86 -4.82
C GLY A 362 8.83 14.73 -4.45
N HIS A 363 9.23 13.92 -5.42
CA HIS A 363 10.21 12.85 -5.21
C HIS A 363 11.54 13.43 -4.71
N ASP A 364 12.16 12.73 -3.78
CA ASP A 364 13.50 13.06 -3.31
C ASP A 364 14.52 12.71 -4.41
N ARG A 365 15.10 13.75 -5.01
CA ARG A 365 16.11 13.58 -6.08
C ARG A 365 17.41 12.95 -5.59
N ALA A 366 17.65 12.89 -4.29
CA ALA A 366 18.80 12.20 -3.72
C ALA A 366 18.54 10.70 -3.56
N ALA A 367 17.28 10.29 -3.40
CA ALA A 367 16.89 8.90 -3.28
C ALA A 367 16.60 8.24 -4.64
N TRP A 368 16.10 9.03 -5.61
CA TRP A 368 15.71 8.54 -6.93
C TRP A 368 16.74 8.90 -8.02
N PRO A 369 17.07 7.98 -8.94
CA PRO A 369 18.14 8.17 -9.93
C PRO A 369 17.70 8.99 -11.16
N PHE A 370 17.00 10.11 -10.98
CA PHE A 370 16.52 10.96 -12.09
C PHE A 370 17.63 11.47 -13.01
N ALA A 371 18.85 11.68 -12.48
CA ALA A 371 19.97 12.12 -13.31
C ALA A 371 20.44 11.02 -14.29
N GLY A 372 20.37 9.75 -13.87
CA GLY A 372 20.65 8.60 -14.72
C GLY A 372 19.57 8.36 -15.78
N LEU A 373 18.32 8.74 -15.50
CA LEU A 373 17.19 8.57 -16.41
C LEU A 373 17.43 9.28 -17.76
N ALA A 374 17.95 10.52 -17.74
CA ALA A 374 18.26 11.27 -18.96
C ALA A 374 19.33 10.59 -19.84
N LYS A 375 20.23 9.79 -19.23
CA LYS A 375 21.21 8.98 -19.95
C LYS A 375 20.61 7.71 -20.54
N LEU A 376 19.60 7.18 -19.85
CA LEU A 376 18.80 6.05 -20.32
C LEU A 376 17.92 6.45 -21.51
N ASP A 377 17.32 7.63 -21.49
CA ASP A 377 16.51 8.17 -22.60
C ASP A 377 17.31 8.31 -23.90
N ALA A 378 18.61 8.59 -23.78
CA ALA A 378 19.52 8.66 -24.94
C ALA A 378 19.87 7.28 -25.54
N ALA A 379 19.56 6.17 -24.87
CA ALA A 379 19.78 4.82 -25.37
C ALA A 379 18.66 4.38 -26.34
N ALA A 380 18.95 3.45 -27.22
CA ALA A 380 17.97 2.95 -28.18
C ALA A 380 16.79 2.26 -27.46
N VAL A 381 15.56 2.55 -27.89
CA VAL A 381 14.33 2.07 -27.26
C VAL A 381 14.19 0.54 -27.24
N GLY A 382 14.78 -0.13 -28.25
CA GLY A 382 14.75 -1.59 -28.38
C GLY A 382 15.77 -2.34 -27.53
N GLU A 383 16.70 -1.64 -26.86
CA GLU A 383 17.72 -2.27 -26.01
C GLU A 383 17.10 -2.86 -24.74
N ARG A 384 17.44 -4.13 -24.44
CA ARG A 384 16.99 -4.83 -23.25
C ARG A 384 17.73 -4.34 -22.01
N LEU A 385 16.99 -3.80 -21.05
CA LEU A 385 17.51 -3.19 -19.85
C LEU A 385 17.27 -4.08 -18.63
N PHE A 386 18.33 -4.47 -17.92
CA PHE A 386 18.26 -4.92 -16.54
C PHE A 386 18.36 -3.71 -15.59
N HIS A 387 17.54 -3.66 -14.54
CA HIS A 387 17.52 -2.52 -13.61
C HIS A 387 17.09 -2.92 -12.20
N GLU A 388 17.28 -2.02 -11.22
CA GLU A 388 16.67 -2.17 -9.90
C GLU A 388 15.15 -2.26 -10.01
N GLN A 389 14.55 -3.20 -9.28
CA GLN A 389 13.09 -3.41 -9.27
C GLN A 389 12.33 -2.14 -8.87
N ASP A 390 12.84 -1.40 -7.86
CA ASP A 390 12.24 -0.15 -7.39
C ASP A 390 12.19 0.94 -8.49
N TRP A 391 12.95 0.83 -9.56
CA TRP A 391 12.99 1.82 -10.64
C TRP A 391 12.10 1.44 -11.84
N GLY A 392 11.49 0.25 -11.82
CA GLY A 392 10.66 -0.24 -12.92
C GLY A 392 9.54 0.72 -13.27
N GLY A 393 8.68 1.06 -12.32
CA GLY A 393 7.59 2.00 -12.55
C GLY A 393 8.05 3.38 -13.02
N MET A 394 9.20 3.88 -12.51
CA MET A 394 9.77 5.16 -12.96
C MET A 394 10.23 5.07 -14.45
N ILE A 395 10.83 3.97 -14.87
CA ILE A 395 11.22 3.74 -16.25
C ILE A 395 9.99 3.75 -17.16
N GLU A 396 8.92 3.07 -16.75
CA GLU A 396 7.67 2.94 -17.50
C GLU A 396 6.93 4.29 -17.65
N SER A 397 6.98 5.13 -16.61
CA SER A 397 6.24 6.39 -16.54
C SER A 397 7.02 7.59 -17.09
N GLU A 398 8.32 7.67 -16.82
CA GLU A 398 9.10 8.89 -17.00
C GLU A 398 10.04 8.84 -18.22
N CYS A 399 10.41 7.65 -18.76
CA CYS A 399 11.26 7.56 -19.96
C CYS A 399 10.57 8.16 -21.19
N LYS A 400 11.36 8.91 -21.97
CA LYS A 400 10.94 9.51 -23.25
C LYS A 400 11.94 9.18 -24.36
N PRO A 401 11.55 8.38 -25.37
CA PRO A 401 10.23 7.74 -25.54
C PRO A 401 9.96 6.64 -24.52
N ALA A 402 8.68 6.27 -24.37
CA ALA A 402 8.23 5.29 -23.39
C ALA A 402 9.00 3.97 -23.51
N ARG A 403 9.48 3.44 -22.41
CA ARG A 403 10.26 2.20 -22.34
C ARG A 403 9.57 1.19 -21.43
N LYS A 404 9.59 -0.09 -21.80
CA LYS A 404 9.14 -1.18 -20.96
C LYS A 404 10.23 -1.56 -19.95
N ALA A 405 9.84 -1.81 -18.70
CA ALA A 405 10.71 -2.33 -17.67
C ALA A 405 10.96 -3.85 -17.85
N TRP A 406 11.96 -4.42 -17.17
CA TRP A 406 12.12 -5.86 -17.05
C TRP A 406 11.32 -6.41 -15.88
N ILE A 407 11.26 -5.65 -14.78
CA ILE A 407 10.59 -5.96 -13.52
C ILE A 407 10.10 -4.67 -12.87
N ASP A 408 8.99 -4.76 -12.13
CA ASP A 408 8.49 -3.69 -11.25
C ASP A 408 8.05 -4.27 -9.90
N ASP A 409 7.32 -3.51 -9.08
CA ASP A 409 6.89 -3.95 -7.76
C ASP A 409 5.54 -4.71 -7.74
N ARG A 410 4.98 -5.08 -8.91
CA ARG A 410 3.83 -5.98 -9.05
C ARG A 410 4.28 -7.44 -8.92
N PHE A 411 4.78 -7.80 -7.74
CA PHE A 411 5.42 -9.11 -7.47
C PHE A 411 4.56 -10.31 -7.86
N GLU A 412 3.24 -10.21 -7.76
CA GLU A 412 2.30 -11.26 -8.14
C GLU A 412 2.34 -11.61 -9.63
N LEU A 413 2.70 -10.63 -10.48
CA LEU A 413 2.84 -10.82 -11.92
C LEU A 413 4.08 -11.67 -12.26
N PHE A 414 5.16 -11.52 -11.49
CA PHE A 414 6.44 -12.18 -11.76
C PHE A 414 6.53 -13.57 -11.13
N GLY A 415 5.94 -13.75 -9.95
CA GLY A 415 5.99 -15.00 -9.20
C GLY A 415 7.32 -15.23 -8.48
N LYS A 416 7.30 -16.15 -7.51
CA LYS A 416 8.42 -16.39 -6.58
C LYS A 416 9.74 -16.74 -7.28
N ALA A 417 9.71 -17.60 -8.29
CA ALA A 417 10.93 -18.05 -8.98
C ALA A 417 11.65 -16.90 -9.67
N PHE A 418 10.89 -16.03 -10.36
CA PHE A 418 11.45 -14.87 -11.06
C PHE A 418 12.08 -13.87 -10.07
N ILE A 419 11.41 -13.61 -8.93
CA ILE A 419 11.94 -12.71 -7.89
C ILE A 419 13.23 -13.27 -7.30
N LEU A 420 13.32 -14.58 -7.08
CA LEU A 420 14.55 -15.21 -6.59
C LEU A 420 15.70 -15.13 -7.63
N ASP A 421 15.39 -15.32 -8.92
CA ASP A 421 16.36 -15.11 -10.00
C ASP A 421 16.84 -13.64 -10.01
N TYR A 422 15.92 -12.67 -9.89
CA TYR A 422 16.25 -11.24 -9.81
C TYR A 422 17.23 -10.93 -8.66
N VAL A 423 16.93 -11.42 -7.45
CA VAL A 423 17.82 -11.24 -6.29
C VAL A 423 19.19 -11.88 -6.54
N GLY A 424 19.20 -13.11 -7.07
CA GLY A 424 20.46 -13.80 -7.42
C GLY A 424 21.30 -13.07 -8.46
N VAL A 425 20.65 -12.40 -9.41
CA VAL A 425 21.33 -11.56 -10.42
C VAL A 425 22.04 -10.37 -9.76
N LEU A 426 21.39 -9.68 -8.82
CA LEU A 426 21.98 -8.53 -8.11
C LEU A 426 23.26 -8.90 -7.34
N GLU A 427 23.35 -10.16 -6.86
CA GLU A 427 24.54 -10.67 -6.20
C GLU A 427 25.73 -10.90 -7.16
N GLY A 428 25.50 -10.88 -8.46
CA GLY A 428 26.54 -10.98 -9.49
C GLY A 428 27.24 -12.35 -9.52
N GLY A 429 26.57 -13.39 -9.02
CA GLY A 429 27.03 -14.78 -9.04
C GLY A 429 26.63 -15.53 -10.33
N PRO A 430 26.65 -16.89 -10.32
CA PRO A 430 26.28 -17.72 -11.48
C PRO A 430 24.88 -17.42 -12.05
N THR A 431 23.93 -17.02 -11.21
CA THR A 431 22.58 -16.63 -11.65
C THR A 431 22.62 -15.48 -12.66
N TRP A 432 23.58 -14.54 -12.52
CA TRP A 432 23.76 -13.47 -13.51
C TRP A 432 24.11 -14.04 -14.88
N ASP A 433 25.01 -15.04 -14.96
CA ASP A 433 25.45 -15.64 -16.22
C ASP A 433 24.27 -16.32 -16.92
N ASP A 434 23.50 -17.12 -16.18
CA ASP A 434 22.35 -17.86 -16.71
C ASP A 434 21.26 -16.90 -17.20
N VAL A 435 20.89 -15.90 -16.38
CA VAL A 435 19.83 -14.94 -16.70
C VAL A 435 20.27 -13.99 -17.81
N SER A 436 21.53 -13.48 -17.78
CA SER A 436 22.05 -12.58 -18.82
C SER A 436 22.17 -13.27 -20.18
N ALA A 437 22.49 -14.57 -20.21
CA ALA A 437 22.52 -15.36 -21.45
C ALA A 437 21.11 -15.56 -22.02
N ARG A 438 20.11 -15.81 -21.15
CA ARG A 438 18.70 -16.00 -21.53
C ARG A 438 18.06 -14.70 -22.01
N GLU A 439 18.20 -13.64 -21.22
CA GLU A 439 17.54 -12.36 -21.46
C GLU A 439 18.26 -11.45 -22.45
N ARG A 440 19.57 -11.65 -22.65
CA ARG A 440 20.42 -10.89 -23.56
C ARG A 440 20.35 -9.38 -23.30
N PHE A 441 20.62 -8.97 -22.06
CA PHE A 441 20.63 -7.56 -21.69
C PHE A 441 21.70 -6.78 -22.46
N ASP A 442 21.31 -5.61 -22.99
CA ASP A 442 22.20 -4.64 -23.65
C ASP A 442 22.66 -3.57 -22.67
N LEU A 443 21.80 -3.26 -21.67
CA LEU A 443 21.98 -2.25 -20.65
C LEU A 443 21.77 -2.84 -19.26
N VAL A 444 22.54 -2.35 -18.27
CA VAL A 444 22.35 -2.65 -16.85
C VAL A 444 22.39 -1.34 -16.08
N TRP A 445 21.28 -1.02 -15.39
CA TRP A 445 21.15 0.21 -14.61
C TRP A 445 20.77 -0.13 -13.16
N ILE A 446 21.75 -0.01 -12.26
CA ILE A 446 21.65 -0.50 -10.88
C ILE A 446 22.31 0.46 -9.88
N LYS A 447 22.11 0.22 -8.58
CA LYS A 447 22.81 0.94 -7.51
C LYS A 447 24.31 0.62 -7.55
N PRO A 448 25.23 1.61 -7.40
CA PRO A 448 26.68 1.37 -7.43
C PRO A 448 27.18 0.40 -6.34
N SER A 449 26.45 0.29 -5.25
CA SER A 449 26.77 -0.60 -4.12
C SER A 449 26.54 -2.08 -4.39
N ARG A 450 25.81 -2.44 -5.46
CA ARG A 450 25.48 -3.84 -5.76
C ARG A 450 26.74 -4.68 -6.09
N PRO A 451 26.79 -5.94 -5.64
CA PRO A 451 27.84 -6.87 -6.05
C PRO A 451 27.97 -6.99 -7.57
N LEU A 452 26.82 -7.04 -8.29
CA LEU A 452 26.81 -7.04 -9.75
C LEU A 452 27.55 -5.84 -10.35
N ALA A 453 27.41 -4.63 -9.78
CA ALA A 453 28.11 -3.44 -10.29
C ALA A 453 29.64 -3.60 -10.21
N ARG A 454 30.14 -4.19 -9.09
CA ARG A 454 31.58 -4.48 -8.94
C ARG A 454 32.07 -5.52 -9.94
N ARG A 455 31.24 -6.53 -10.24
CA ARG A 455 31.55 -7.54 -11.26
C ARG A 455 31.64 -6.90 -12.65
N LEU A 456 30.62 -6.14 -13.06
CA LEU A 456 30.55 -5.54 -14.41
C LEU A 456 31.63 -4.49 -14.65
N LYS A 457 32.11 -3.78 -13.61
CA LYS A 457 33.28 -2.88 -13.74
C LYS A 457 34.57 -3.62 -14.13
N ARG A 458 34.68 -4.90 -13.80
CA ARG A 458 35.85 -5.74 -14.13
C ARG A 458 35.69 -6.54 -15.44
N ASP A 459 34.45 -6.65 -15.91
CA ASP A 459 34.11 -7.40 -17.12
C ASP A 459 34.36 -6.54 -18.38
N ARG A 460 35.29 -6.98 -19.24
CA ARG A 460 35.63 -6.27 -20.48
C ARG A 460 34.48 -6.18 -21.47
N SER A 461 33.47 -7.04 -21.38
CA SER A 461 32.28 -7.01 -22.24
C SER A 461 31.32 -5.88 -21.92
N TRP A 462 31.53 -5.18 -20.81
CA TRP A 462 30.71 -4.05 -20.38
C TRP A 462 31.50 -2.76 -20.28
N ARG A 463 30.86 -1.62 -20.49
CA ARG A 463 31.43 -0.29 -20.25
C ARG A 463 30.49 0.55 -19.40
N VAL A 464 31.04 1.34 -18.51
CA VAL A 464 30.27 2.36 -17.76
C VAL A 464 29.93 3.50 -18.72
N VAL A 465 28.66 3.84 -18.83
CA VAL A 465 28.12 4.97 -19.60
C VAL A 465 27.84 6.16 -18.71
N TYR A 466 27.39 5.88 -17.47
CA TYR A 466 27.08 6.88 -16.48
C TYR A 466 27.28 6.31 -15.07
N GLU A 467 27.72 7.15 -14.14
CA GLU A 467 27.81 6.81 -12.72
C GLU A 467 27.67 8.07 -11.86
N ASP A 468 26.81 7.97 -10.82
CA ASP A 468 26.69 8.95 -9.74
C ASP A 468 26.55 8.23 -8.39
N LYS A 469 26.15 8.96 -7.33
CA LYS A 469 25.97 8.38 -5.98
C LYS A 469 24.78 7.41 -5.91
N THR A 470 23.77 7.56 -6.78
CA THR A 470 22.51 6.83 -6.73
C THR A 470 22.49 5.67 -7.72
N SER A 471 23.12 5.82 -8.88
CA SER A 471 23.01 4.86 -9.98
C SER A 471 24.26 4.72 -10.83
N ILE A 472 24.42 3.54 -11.43
CA ILE A 472 25.45 3.27 -12.44
C ILE A 472 24.78 2.58 -13.63
N LEU A 473 25.05 3.09 -14.84
CA LEU A 473 24.58 2.55 -16.11
C LEU A 473 25.72 1.92 -16.89
N PHE A 474 25.58 0.65 -17.15
CA PHE A 474 26.48 -0.10 -18.02
C PHE A 474 25.84 -0.35 -19.38
N ARG A 475 26.66 -0.41 -20.44
CA ARG A 475 26.26 -0.85 -21.76
C ARG A 475 27.16 -1.98 -22.22
N ARG A 476 26.58 -3.02 -22.81
CA ARG A 476 27.35 -4.12 -23.41
C ARG A 476 28.19 -3.61 -24.58
N ARG A 477 29.43 -4.01 -24.65
CA ARG A 477 30.26 -3.79 -25.83
C ARG A 477 29.88 -4.83 -26.86
N PHE A 478 29.46 -4.38 -28.02
CA PHE A 478 29.33 -5.26 -29.17
C PHE A 478 30.74 -5.30 -29.79
N ASP A 479 31.52 -6.34 -29.47
CA ASP A 479 32.66 -6.65 -30.33
C ASP A 479 32.08 -7.08 -31.68
N PRO A 480 32.55 -6.49 -32.82
CA PRO A 480 32.21 -7.04 -34.10
C PRO A 480 32.60 -8.52 -34.07
N PRO A 481 31.83 -9.43 -34.70
CA PRO A 481 32.19 -10.83 -34.71
C PRO A 481 33.65 -10.96 -35.16
N ILE A 482 34.50 -11.47 -34.27
CA ILE A 482 35.86 -11.85 -34.66
C ILE A 482 35.65 -12.82 -35.80
N GLN A 483 36.06 -12.41 -37.02
CA GLN A 483 36.16 -13.33 -38.11
C GLN A 483 37.01 -14.49 -37.59
N GLN A 484 36.35 -15.63 -37.34
CA GLN A 484 37.05 -16.85 -36.97
C GLN A 484 38.00 -17.17 -38.13
N LEU A 485 39.24 -16.75 -37.96
CA LEU A 485 40.33 -17.38 -38.75
C LEU A 485 40.24 -18.87 -38.43
N PRO A 486 40.16 -19.74 -39.43
CA PRO A 486 40.13 -21.18 -39.18
C PRO A 486 41.44 -21.57 -38.50
N ILE A 487 41.35 -21.95 -37.23
CA ILE A 487 42.47 -22.61 -36.54
C ILE A 487 42.45 -24.07 -36.98
N PRO A 488 43.45 -24.54 -37.71
CA PRO A 488 43.54 -25.96 -38.04
C PRO A 488 43.94 -26.75 -36.79
N GLY A 489 43.10 -27.71 -36.36
CA GLY A 489 43.48 -28.82 -35.49
C GLY A 489 43.23 -28.63 -33.99
N LEU A 490 41.98 -28.84 -33.57
CA LEU A 490 41.67 -29.15 -32.16
C LEU A 490 40.49 -30.15 -32.03
N ASP A 491 40.65 -31.29 -32.66
CA ASP A 491 39.96 -32.51 -32.20
C ASP A 491 40.84 -33.17 -31.13
N ARG A 492 40.57 -32.96 -29.86
CA ARG A 492 40.94 -33.82 -28.71
C ARG A 492 40.90 -33.04 -27.40
N PHE A 493 39.73 -33.07 -26.72
CA PHE A 493 39.71 -33.14 -25.24
C PHE A 493 38.41 -33.75 -24.74
N PRO A 494 38.47 -34.72 -23.79
CA PRO A 494 37.29 -35.44 -23.31
C PRO A 494 36.53 -34.65 -22.21
N SER A 495 35.24 -34.92 -22.16
CA SER A 495 34.22 -34.45 -21.25
C SER A 495 34.64 -34.31 -19.79
N LEU A 496 34.58 -33.13 -19.24
CA LEU A 496 34.58 -32.86 -17.79
C LEU A 496 33.16 -32.93 -17.23
N LYS A 497 32.98 -33.83 -16.26
CA LYS A 497 31.73 -34.07 -15.53
C LYS A 497 31.23 -32.79 -14.84
N ARG A 498 29.99 -32.41 -15.08
CA ARG A 498 29.25 -31.32 -14.36
C ARG A 498 29.18 -31.63 -12.87
N LYS A 499 29.83 -30.83 -12.03
CA LYS A 499 29.59 -30.77 -10.60
C LYS A 499 28.24 -30.07 -10.37
N ARG A 500 27.31 -30.75 -9.68
CA ARG A 500 26.06 -30.16 -9.18
C ARG A 500 26.40 -29.07 -8.15
N ILE A 501 26.08 -27.81 -8.46
CA ILE A 501 26.20 -26.69 -7.54
C ILE A 501 24.95 -26.70 -6.66
N ARG A 502 25.15 -26.63 -5.35
CA ARG A 502 24.11 -26.63 -4.31
C ARG A 502 23.35 -25.30 -4.36
N LYS A 503 22.02 -25.34 -4.53
CA LYS A 503 21.17 -24.14 -4.45
C LYS A 503 21.21 -23.60 -3.01
N PRO A 504 21.30 -22.26 -2.82
CA PRO A 504 21.28 -21.67 -1.50
C PRO A 504 19.96 -21.95 -0.78
N THR A 505 20.00 -22.10 0.55
CA THR A 505 18.83 -22.40 1.36
C THR A 505 17.96 -21.16 1.54
N THR A 506 16.66 -21.35 1.73
CA THR A 506 15.65 -20.29 1.95
C THR A 506 16.05 -19.32 3.07
N ARG A 507 16.84 -19.74 4.05
CA ARG A 507 17.28 -18.95 5.20
C ARG A 507 18.38 -17.93 4.86
N GLU A 508 19.25 -18.24 3.90
CA GLU A 508 20.32 -17.33 3.44
C GLU A 508 19.74 -16.23 2.53
N LEU A 509 18.72 -16.57 1.72
CA LEU A 509 17.99 -15.64 0.89
C LEU A 509 17.11 -14.66 1.70
N PHE A 510 16.57 -15.11 2.86
CA PHE A 510 15.78 -14.25 3.76
C PHE A 510 16.59 -13.07 4.33
N ARG A 511 17.89 -13.26 4.60
CA ARG A 511 18.78 -12.18 5.05
C ARG A 511 18.98 -11.10 3.99
N CYS A 512 19.06 -11.48 2.71
CA CYS A 512 19.21 -10.51 1.62
C CYS A 512 17.92 -9.70 1.39
N VAL A 513 16.75 -10.34 1.36
CA VAL A 513 15.46 -9.67 1.10
C VAL A 513 15.09 -8.71 2.24
N CYS A 514 15.32 -9.11 3.51
CA CYS A 514 15.04 -8.25 4.68
C CYS A 514 15.96 -7.02 4.79
N HIS A 515 17.20 -7.09 4.27
CA HIS A 515 18.11 -5.94 4.32
C HIS A 515 17.80 -4.87 3.27
N TYR A 516 17.06 -5.23 2.22
CA TYR A 516 16.84 -4.34 1.07
C TYR A 516 15.53 -3.56 1.12
N SER A 517 14.52 -4.02 1.88
CA SER A 517 13.23 -3.31 1.99
C SER A 517 13.22 -2.20 3.06
N ILE A 518 14.25 -2.12 3.92
CA ILE A 518 14.27 -1.23 5.09
C ILE A 518 15.24 -0.05 4.93
N SER A 519 16.21 -0.11 4.00
CA SER A 519 17.18 0.98 3.80
C SER A 519 16.61 2.23 3.13
N SER A 520 15.34 2.26 2.75
CA SER A 520 14.67 3.43 2.18
C SER A 520 13.71 4.13 3.15
N LEU A 521 13.70 3.76 4.45
CA LEU A 521 12.79 4.31 5.47
C LEU A 521 13.52 4.91 6.71
N ILE A 522 14.85 5.17 6.63
CA ILE A 522 15.55 6.03 7.59
C ILE A 522 16.16 7.23 6.89
#